data_d30c1e6b7a4d9488187709b975b81e45
#
_entry.id   d30c1e6b7a4d9488187709b975b81e45
#
_cell.length_a   1.000
_cell.length_b   1.000
_cell.length_c   1.000
_cell.angle_alpha   90.00
_cell.angle_beta   90.00
_cell.angle_gamma   90.00
#
_symmetry.space_group_name_H-M   'P 1'
#
loop_
_entity.id
_entity.type
_entity.pdbx_description
1 polymer ?
#
loop_
_entity_poly.entity_id
_entity_poly.type
_entity_poly.pdbx_seq_one_letter_code
_entity_poly.pdbx_strand_id
1 'polypeptide(L)'
;MLFRSAAPPPAGRLPAALLAAYGLFGFGYVITATFLMAIVRASPAARNVEPVVWLLVGLAAVPSVWLWTKVSRRIGPLPAYALAALLEAGGVAVSVLQPTAAGVVLASVILGGTFIGMTALGLVAARESGGEPHRALAAMTAVFGVGQIAGPSFAGLVSQKTGDFTLPSLVAAAALVAAAVASLAARRQLAAA
;
A
#
# COMPACT_ATOMS: atom_id res chain seq x y z
N MET A 1 16.33 23.74 40.54
CA MET A 1 16.77 23.15 39.25
C MET A 1 15.69 23.47 38.22
N LEU A 2 15.92 24.54 37.43
CA LEU A 2 14.95 25.00 36.43
C LEU A 2 15.05 24.07 35.22
N PHE A 3 13.99 23.33 34.91
CA PHE A 3 13.84 22.60 33.63
C PHE A 3 13.86 23.63 32.51
N ARG A 4 15.00 23.75 31.83
CA ARG A 4 15.11 24.48 30.57
C ARG A 4 14.27 23.71 29.58
N SER A 5 13.07 24.20 29.28
CA SER A 5 12.25 23.70 28.19
C SER A 5 13.06 23.89 26.91
N ALA A 6 13.57 22.80 26.33
CA ALA A 6 14.20 22.86 25.03
C ALA A 6 13.17 23.43 24.05
N ALA A 7 13.59 24.39 23.22
CA ALA A 7 12.75 24.91 22.17
C ALA A 7 12.22 23.75 21.32
N PRO A 8 10.93 23.74 20.99
CA PRO A 8 10.40 22.69 20.14
C PRO A 8 11.19 22.67 18.82
N PRO A 9 11.53 21.47 18.31
CA PRO A 9 12.23 21.38 17.04
C PRO A 9 11.42 22.10 15.96
N PRO A 10 12.08 22.70 14.95
CA PRO A 10 11.38 23.40 13.88
C PRO A 10 10.30 22.49 13.31
N ALA A 11 9.11 23.06 13.12
CA ALA A 11 7.95 22.33 12.64
C ALA A 11 8.21 21.85 11.18
N GLY A 12 8.80 20.68 11.05
CA GLY A 12 8.88 20.00 9.76
C GLY A 12 7.45 19.82 9.21
N ARG A 13 7.27 20.03 7.93
CA ARG A 13 5.98 19.81 7.28
C ARG A 13 5.98 18.42 6.67
N LEU A 14 4.91 17.67 6.96
CA LEU A 14 4.65 16.40 6.29
C LEU A 14 4.56 16.64 4.77
N PRO A 15 5.41 16.01 3.93
CA PRO A 15 5.38 16.23 2.49
C PRO A 15 4.02 15.85 1.90
N ALA A 16 3.43 16.72 1.06
CA ALA A 16 2.18 16.41 0.37
C ALA A 16 2.31 15.15 -0.50
N ALA A 17 3.50 14.92 -1.08
CA ALA A 17 3.78 13.71 -1.84
C ALA A 17 3.72 12.44 -0.98
N LEU A 18 4.07 12.49 0.31
CA LEU A 18 3.94 11.35 1.22
C LEU A 18 2.47 11.06 1.54
N LEU A 19 1.67 12.11 1.77
CA LEU A 19 0.21 11.96 1.94
C LEU A 19 -0.44 11.35 0.70
N ALA A 20 -0.08 11.84 -0.49
CA ALA A 20 -0.56 11.29 -1.76
C ALA A 20 -0.17 9.82 -1.93
N ALA A 21 1.10 9.45 -1.65
CA ALA A 21 1.57 8.08 -1.71
C ALA A 21 0.74 7.15 -0.83
N TYR A 22 0.44 7.59 0.39
CA TYR A 22 -0.26 6.76 1.37
C TYR A 22 -1.77 6.65 1.06
N GLY A 23 -2.39 7.71 0.56
CA GLY A 23 -3.77 7.68 0.09
C GLY A 23 -3.96 6.79 -1.15
N LEU A 24 -3.04 6.89 -2.12
CA LEU A 24 -3.03 6.03 -3.32
C LEU A 24 -2.79 4.56 -2.97
N PHE A 25 -1.93 4.27 -1.99
CA PHE A 25 -1.77 2.93 -1.46
C PHE A 25 -3.07 2.42 -0.83
N GLY A 26 -3.73 3.21 0.03
CA GLY A 26 -5.03 2.86 0.60
C GLY A 26 -6.07 2.53 -0.46
N PHE A 27 -6.11 3.32 -1.54
CA PHE A 27 -6.98 3.08 -2.69
C PHE A 27 -6.64 1.77 -3.43
N GLY A 28 -5.37 1.59 -3.80
CA GLY A 28 -4.95 0.49 -4.67
C GLY A 28 -5.04 -0.88 -4.00
N TYR A 29 -4.46 -1.01 -2.79
CA TYR A 29 -4.40 -2.32 -2.14
C TYR A 29 -5.79 -2.83 -1.73
N VAL A 30 -6.68 -1.93 -1.27
CA VAL A 30 -7.99 -2.35 -0.74
C VAL A 30 -8.92 -2.84 -1.84
N ILE A 31 -8.77 -2.38 -3.08
CA ILE A 31 -9.52 -2.94 -4.22
C ILE A 31 -9.22 -4.43 -4.34
N THR A 32 -7.93 -4.79 -4.36
CA THR A 32 -7.54 -6.21 -4.43
C THR A 32 -7.98 -6.98 -3.19
N ALA A 33 -7.74 -6.45 -1.98
CA ALA A 33 -8.13 -7.10 -0.75
C ALA A 33 -9.65 -7.35 -0.68
N THR A 34 -10.47 -6.41 -1.17
CA THR A 34 -11.93 -6.55 -1.15
C THR A 34 -12.45 -7.54 -2.19
N PHE A 35 -11.90 -7.50 -3.41
CA PHE A 35 -12.45 -8.22 -4.54
C PHE A 35 -11.66 -9.47 -4.95
N LEU A 36 -10.56 -9.80 -4.26
CA LEU A 36 -9.73 -10.97 -4.57
C LEU A 36 -10.54 -12.26 -4.66
N MET A 37 -11.46 -12.48 -3.72
CA MET A 37 -12.31 -13.67 -3.74
C MET A 37 -13.32 -13.67 -4.89
N ALA A 38 -13.83 -12.50 -5.29
CA ALA A 38 -14.70 -12.39 -6.46
C ALA A 38 -13.93 -12.72 -7.75
N ILE A 39 -12.68 -12.25 -7.87
CA ILE A 39 -11.78 -12.56 -8.98
C ILE A 39 -11.51 -14.07 -9.06
N VAL A 40 -11.18 -14.70 -7.92
CA VAL A 40 -10.92 -16.15 -7.84
C VAL A 40 -12.14 -16.98 -8.25
N ARG A 41 -13.32 -16.62 -7.73
CA ARG A 41 -14.58 -17.31 -8.03
C ARG A 41 -15.00 -17.15 -9.50
N ALA A 42 -14.69 -16.03 -10.11
CA ALA A 42 -14.97 -15.77 -11.51
C ALA A 42 -14.08 -16.60 -12.44
N SER A 43 -12.92 -17.09 -11.99
CA SER A 43 -11.99 -17.89 -12.79
C SER A 43 -12.10 -19.39 -12.50
N PRO A 44 -12.58 -20.20 -13.46
CA PRO A 44 -12.59 -21.66 -13.29
C PRO A 44 -11.19 -22.25 -13.01
N ALA A 45 -10.14 -21.66 -13.59
CA ALA A 45 -8.74 -22.13 -13.44
C ALA A 45 -8.13 -21.83 -12.06
N ALA A 46 -8.72 -20.91 -11.28
CA ALA A 46 -8.23 -20.52 -9.96
C ALA A 46 -9.14 -20.99 -8.80
N ARG A 47 -10.31 -21.50 -9.10
CA ARG A 47 -11.33 -21.85 -8.08
C ARG A 47 -10.86 -22.91 -7.08
N ASN A 48 -9.97 -23.80 -7.48
CA ASN A 48 -9.40 -24.83 -6.64
C ASN A 48 -8.50 -24.30 -5.50
N VAL A 49 -7.96 -23.08 -5.63
CA VAL A 49 -7.13 -22.44 -4.58
C VAL A 49 -7.92 -21.48 -3.68
N GLU A 50 -9.22 -21.27 -3.95
CA GLU A 50 -10.09 -20.38 -3.16
C GLU A 50 -9.97 -20.60 -1.63
N PRO A 51 -9.99 -21.83 -1.08
CA PRO A 51 -9.96 -22.04 0.37
C PRO A 51 -8.66 -21.58 1.03
N VAL A 52 -7.57 -21.47 0.27
CA VAL A 52 -6.23 -21.17 0.82
C VAL A 52 -5.78 -19.73 0.54
N VAL A 53 -6.49 -18.96 -0.27
CA VAL A 53 -6.11 -17.59 -0.67
C VAL A 53 -5.85 -16.70 0.54
N TRP A 54 -6.81 -16.60 1.47
CA TRP A 54 -6.65 -15.76 2.67
C TRP A 54 -5.64 -16.32 3.67
N LEU A 55 -5.47 -17.63 3.72
CA LEU A 55 -4.40 -18.24 4.50
C LEU A 55 -3.03 -17.83 3.97
N LEU A 56 -2.83 -17.83 2.65
CA LEU A 56 -1.59 -17.40 2.01
C LEU A 56 -1.31 -15.90 2.26
N VAL A 57 -2.33 -15.04 2.14
CA VAL A 57 -2.22 -13.62 2.49
C VAL A 57 -1.78 -13.48 3.94
N GLY A 58 -2.43 -14.16 4.87
CA GLY A 58 -2.11 -14.10 6.30
C GLY A 58 -0.70 -14.60 6.62
N LEU A 59 -0.30 -15.74 6.08
CA LEU A 59 1.05 -16.29 6.29
C LEU A 59 2.14 -15.38 5.73
N ALA A 60 1.94 -14.80 4.55
CA ALA A 60 2.88 -13.86 3.96
C ALA A 60 2.94 -12.53 4.73
N ALA A 61 1.85 -12.12 5.37
CA ALA A 61 1.79 -10.91 6.18
C ALA A 61 2.64 -11.00 7.47
N VAL A 62 2.77 -12.19 8.05
CA VAL A 62 3.54 -12.39 9.29
C VAL A 62 4.97 -11.86 9.21
N PRO A 63 5.81 -12.23 8.23
CA PRO A 63 7.18 -11.72 8.12
C PRO A 63 7.28 -10.33 7.47
N SER A 64 6.18 -9.76 6.96
CA SER A 64 6.17 -8.56 6.12
C SER A 64 6.87 -7.37 6.79
N VAL A 65 6.49 -7.02 8.03
CA VAL A 65 7.08 -5.87 8.74
C VAL A 65 8.58 -6.07 8.98
N TRP A 66 8.99 -7.26 9.40
CA TRP A 66 10.40 -7.58 9.61
C TRP A 66 11.20 -7.47 8.30
N LEU A 67 10.68 -8.05 7.22
CA LEU A 67 11.31 -8.01 5.90
C LEU A 67 11.51 -6.57 5.42
N TRP A 68 10.43 -5.79 5.41
CA TRP A 68 10.47 -4.40 4.93
C TRP A 68 11.26 -3.47 5.84
N THR A 69 11.28 -3.71 7.16
CA THR A 69 12.19 -3.00 8.07
C THR A 69 13.66 -3.29 7.74
N LYS A 70 13.99 -4.55 7.44
CA LYS A 70 15.36 -4.93 7.04
C LYS A 70 15.76 -4.28 5.71
N VAL A 71 14.87 -4.23 4.73
CA VAL A 71 15.09 -3.53 3.45
C VAL A 71 15.27 -2.02 3.70
N SER A 72 14.37 -1.42 4.49
CA SER A 72 14.40 0.01 4.83
C SER A 72 15.71 0.44 5.50
N ARG A 73 16.30 -0.39 6.35
CA ARG A 73 17.62 -0.12 6.96
C ARG A 73 18.75 0.01 5.94
N ARG A 74 18.60 -0.58 4.74
CA ARG A 74 19.63 -0.54 3.69
C ARG A 74 19.44 0.60 2.70
N ILE A 75 18.19 0.88 2.33
CA ILE A 75 17.88 1.83 1.24
C ILE A 75 17.06 3.04 1.68
N GLY A 76 16.64 3.07 2.94
CA GLY A 76 15.74 4.09 3.51
C GLY A 76 14.25 3.71 3.41
N PRO A 77 13.37 4.34 4.24
CA PRO A 77 11.95 3.97 4.31
C PRO A 77 11.19 4.28 3.02
N LEU A 78 11.42 5.42 2.38
CA LEU A 78 10.69 5.82 1.17
C LEU A 78 11.06 5.01 -0.08
N PRO A 79 12.34 4.70 -0.37
CA PRO A 79 12.68 3.75 -1.43
C PRO A 79 12.18 2.32 -1.17
N ALA A 80 12.21 1.87 0.09
CA ALA A 80 11.66 0.56 0.46
C ALA A 80 10.13 0.53 0.23
N TYR A 81 9.44 1.61 0.58
CA TYR A 81 8.01 1.79 0.29
C TYR A 81 7.73 1.75 -1.21
N ALA A 82 8.52 2.48 -2.02
CA ALA A 82 8.37 2.46 -3.48
C ALA A 82 8.54 1.06 -4.06
N LEU A 83 9.54 0.31 -3.60
CA LEU A 83 9.78 -1.06 -4.04
C LEU A 83 8.60 -1.98 -3.66
N ALA A 84 8.09 -1.87 -2.43
CA ALA A 84 6.93 -2.63 -1.99
C ALA A 84 5.68 -2.31 -2.82
N ALA A 85 5.44 -1.02 -3.10
CA ALA A 85 4.31 -0.57 -3.91
C ALA A 85 4.38 -1.10 -5.35
N LEU A 86 5.57 -1.14 -5.96
CA LEU A 86 5.76 -1.71 -7.30
C LEU A 86 5.55 -3.22 -7.31
N LEU A 87 6.04 -3.93 -6.29
CA LEU A 87 5.78 -5.38 -6.16
C LEU A 87 4.28 -5.65 -6.00
N GLU A 88 3.60 -4.88 -5.18
CA GLU A 88 2.16 -5.02 -4.98
C GLU A 88 1.38 -4.70 -6.25
N ALA A 89 1.76 -3.65 -6.99
CA ALA A 89 1.17 -3.34 -8.31
C ALA A 89 1.30 -4.51 -9.28
N GLY A 90 2.46 -5.16 -9.30
CA GLY A 90 2.69 -6.39 -10.08
C GLY A 90 1.78 -7.53 -9.65
N GLY A 91 1.64 -7.77 -8.36
CA GLY A 91 0.74 -8.79 -7.79
C GLY A 91 -0.72 -8.53 -8.18
N VAL A 92 -1.17 -7.28 -8.05
CA VAL A 92 -2.52 -6.86 -8.45
C VAL A 92 -2.74 -7.10 -9.96
N ALA A 93 -1.80 -6.71 -10.80
CA ALA A 93 -1.90 -6.94 -12.25
C ALA A 93 -1.96 -8.45 -12.60
N VAL A 94 -1.11 -9.26 -11.97
CA VAL A 94 -1.09 -10.72 -12.18
C VAL A 94 -2.42 -11.36 -11.79
N SER A 95 -3.08 -10.89 -10.72
CA SER A 95 -4.35 -11.46 -10.26
C SER A 95 -5.47 -11.44 -11.31
N VAL A 96 -5.43 -10.48 -12.25
CA VAL A 96 -6.47 -10.30 -13.29
C VAL A 96 -5.98 -10.59 -14.70
N LEU A 97 -4.68 -10.43 -14.98
CA LEU A 97 -4.13 -10.74 -16.31
C LEU A 97 -3.78 -12.22 -16.46
N GLN A 98 -3.50 -12.90 -15.36
CA GLN A 98 -3.24 -14.35 -15.32
C GLN A 98 -4.08 -15.01 -14.22
N PRO A 99 -5.41 -15.08 -14.36
CA PRO A 99 -6.31 -15.60 -13.35
C PRO A 99 -6.26 -17.14 -13.27
N THR A 100 -5.04 -17.68 -13.14
CA THR A 100 -4.74 -19.09 -12.91
C THR A 100 -4.50 -19.35 -11.43
N ALA A 101 -4.51 -20.61 -11.01
CA ALA A 101 -4.16 -20.98 -9.62
C ALA A 101 -2.80 -20.40 -9.20
N ALA A 102 -1.78 -20.52 -10.07
CA ALA A 102 -0.44 -19.99 -9.78
C ALA A 102 -0.43 -18.45 -9.69
N GLY A 103 -1.12 -17.75 -10.62
CA GLY A 103 -1.22 -16.30 -10.62
C GLY A 103 -1.91 -15.76 -9.36
N VAL A 104 -3.01 -16.39 -8.93
CA VAL A 104 -3.73 -16.04 -7.72
C VAL A 104 -2.90 -16.30 -6.46
N VAL A 105 -2.21 -17.46 -6.38
CA VAL A 105 -1.29 -17.76 -5.27
C VAL A 105 -0.20 -16.71 -5.18
N LEU A 106 0.44 -16.36 -6.29
CA LEU A 106 1.48 -15.34 -6.33
C LEU A 106 0.94 -13.97 -5.89
N ALA A 107 -0.21 -13.55 -6.42
CA ALA A 107 -0.85 -12.30 -6.04
C ALA A 107 -1.19 -12.26 -4.53
N SER A 108 -1.68 -13.36 -3.97
CA SER A 108 -2.00 -13.48 -2.53
C SER A 108 -0.76 -13.35 -1.64
N VAL A 109 0.34 -14.00 -2.02
CA VAL A 109 1.62 -13.91 -1.30
C VAL A 109 2.21 -12.50 -1.39
N ILE A 110 2.15 -11.87 -2.56
CA ILE A 110 2.62 -10.49 -2.73
C ILE A 110 1.77 -9.53 -1.89
N LEU A 111 0.45 -9.60 -1.98
CA LEU A 111 -0.46 -8.76 -1.20
C LEU A 111 -0.16 -8.87 0.30
N GLY A 112 -0.12 -10.09 0.85
CA GLY A 112 0.20 -10.31 2.27
C GLY A 112 1.61 -9.82 2.62
N GLY A 113 2.59 -10.11 1.76
CA GLY A 113 4.00 -9.75 1.99
C GLY A 113 4.31 -8.26 1.89
N THR A 114 3.41 -7.43 1.35
CA THR A 114 3.65 -5.99 1.13
C THR A 114 2.78 -5.10 2.00
N PHE A 115 1.48 -5.33 2.12
CA PHE A 115 0.55 -4.31 2.63
C PHE A 115 0.82 -3.87 4.09
N ILE A 116 1.15 -4.80 5.02
CA ILE A 116 1.47 -4.42 6.41
C ILE A 116 2.83 -3.72 6.47
N GLY A 117 3.80 -4.20 5.70
CA GLY A 117 5.12 -3.58 5.58
C GLY A 117 5.04 -2.14 5.05
N MET A 118 4.24 -1.90 4.00
CA MET A 118 4.02 -0.56 3.47
C MET A 118 3.34 0.36 4.47
N THR A 119 2.35 -0.14 5.21
CA THR A 119 1.71 0.61 6.30
C THR A 119 2.76 1.07 7.32
N ALA A 120 3.62 0.15 7.78
CA ALA A 120 4.68 0.46 8.73
C ALA A 120 5.70 1.47 8.15
N LEU A 121 6.16 1.27 6.91
CA LEU A 121 7.13 2.15 6.26
C LEU A 121 6.59 3.58 6.08
N GLY A 122 5.33 3.72 5.68
CA GLY A 122 4.68 5.03 5.53
C GLY A 122 4.62 5.79 6.85
N LEU A 123 4.25 5.11 7.94
CA LEU A 123 4.19 5.72 9.27
C LEU A 123 5.59 6.04 9.84
N VAL A 124 6.60 5.23 9.55
CA VAL A 124 8.01 5.54 9.89
C VAL A 124 8.45 6.79 9.15
N ALA A 125 8.24 6.86 7.82
CA ALA A 125 8.60 8.03 7.03
C ALA A 125 7.88 9.31 7.51
N ALA A 126 6.61 9.21 7.93
CA ALA A 126 5.87 10.33 8.48
C ALA A 126 6.45 10.83 9.81
N ARG A 127 6.92 9.93 10.68
CA ARG A 127 7.58 10.30 11.94
C ARG A 127 8.94 10.96 11.71
N GLU A 128 9.68 10.49 10.71
CA GLU A 128 11.01 11.02 10.36
C GLU A 128 10.95 12.36 9.61
N SER A 129 9.80 12.75 9.08
CA SER A 129 9.65 13.99 8.29
C SER A 129 9.71 15.28 9.12
N GLY A 130 9.82 15.18 10.45
CA GLY A 130 9.77 16.34 11.35
C GLY A 130 8.34 16.86 11.58
N GLY A 131 8.16 17.64 12.63
CA GLY A 131 6.85 18.13 13.01
C GLY A 131 6.23 17.33 14.17
N GLU A 132 4.95 17.59 14.48
CA GLU A 132 4.26 16.90 15.56
C GLU A 132 3.85 15.49 15.15
N PRO A 133 4.39 14.42 15.78
CA PRO A 133 4.15 13.04 15.35
C PRO A 133 2.66 12.64 15.33
N HIS A 134 1.87 13.12 16.29
CA HIS A 134 0.45 12.79 16.36
C HIS A 134 -0.33 13.35 15.17
N ARG A 135 -0.04 14.60 14.76
CA ARG A 135 -0.68 15.23 13.60
C ARG A 135 -0.27 14.53 12.29
N ALA A 136 1.02 14.16 12.18
CA ALA A 136 1.50 13.44 11.01
C ALA A 136 0.80 12.08 10.88
N LEU A 137 0.73 11.30 11.96
CA LEU A 137 0.06 10.00 11.97
C LEU A 137 -1.44 10.13 11.70
N ALA A 138 -2.11 11.14 12.29
CA ALA A 138 -3.53 11.39 12.04
C ALA A 138 -3.81 11.74 10.58
N ALA A 139 -2.99 12.61 9.96
CA ALA A 139 -3.12 12.96 8.56
C ALA A 139 -2.89 11.76 7.63
N MET A 140 -1.86 10.94 7.89
CA MET A 140 -1.59 9.71 7.15
C MET A 140 -2.78 8.74 7.22
N THR A 141 -3.30 8.51 8.44
CA THR A 141 -4.47 7.63 8.65
C THR A 141 -5.71 8.17 7.93
N ALA A 142 -5.93 9.48 7.97
CA ALA A 142 -7.08 10.10 7.31
C ALA A 142 -7.05 9.92 5.79
N VAL A 143 -5.91 10.24 5.13
CA VAL A 143 -5.79 10.07 3.66
C VAL A 143 -5.84 8.60 3.24
N PHE A 144 -5.30 7.70 4.07
CA PHE A 144 -5.39 6.27 3.86
C PHE A 144 -6.85 5.79 3.93
N GLY A 145 -7.59 6.24 4.95
CA GLY A 145 -9.02 5.93 5.09
C GLY A 145 -9.85 6.44 3.92
N VAL A 146 -9.57 7.66 3.42
CA VAL A 146 -10.21 8.18 2.19
C VAL A 146 -9.94 7.25 1.00
N GLY A 147 -8.69 6.82 0.82
CA GLY A 147 -8.32 5.84 -0.21
C GLY A 147 -9.09 4.53 -0.08
N GLN A 148 -9.18 3.99 1.14
CA GLN A 148 -9.90 2.74 1.43
C GLN A 148 -11.42 2.83 1.17
N ILE A 149 -12.03 3.99 1.31
CA ILE A 149 -13.45 4.19 0.99
C ILE A 149 -13.62 4.37 -0.54
N ALA A 150 -12.76 5.19 -1.15
CA ALA A 150 -12.86 5.49 -2.57
C ALA A 150 -12.56 4.27 -3.46
N GLY A 151 -11.59 3.43 -3.06
CA GLY A 151 -11.15 2.26 -3.83
C GLY A 151 -12.28 1.26 -4.12
N PRO A 152 -12.89 0.63 -3.11
CA PRO A 152 -13.97 -0.33 -3.32
C PRO A 152 -15.21 0.29 -3.97
N SER A 153 -15.52 1.56 -3.63
CA SER A 153 -16.64 2.28 -4.25
C SER A 153 -16.43 2.43 -5.75
N PHE A 154 -15.24 2.88 -6.17
CA PHE A 154 -14.84 2.94 -7.58
C PHE A 154 -14.89 1.57 -8.24
N ALA A 155 -14.27 0.56 -7.64
CA ALA A 155 -14.18 -0.78 -8.21
C ALA A 155 -15.57 -1.43 -8.36
N GLY A 156 -16.45 -1.28 -7.37
CA GLY A 156 -17.81 -1.77 -7.45
C GLY A 156 -18.62 -1.12 -8.57
N LEU A 157 -18.54 0.22 -8.70
CA LEU A 157 -19.24 0.95 -9.76
C LEU A 157 -18.73 0.57 -11.16
N VAL A 158 -17.42 0.43 -11.33
CA VAL A 158 -16.82 0.08 -12.62
C VAL A 158 -17.13 -1.37 -12.97
N SER A 159 -16.98 -2.31 -12.03
CA SER A 159 -17.25 -3.73 -12.28
C SER A 159 -18.71 -4.01 -12.64
N GLN A 160 -19.65 -3.24 -12.10
CA GLN A 160 -21.08 -3.32 -12.50
C GLN A 160 -21.30 -2.94 -13.99
N LYS A 161 -20.46 -2.04 -14.53
CA LYS A 161 -20.56 -1.59 -15.93
C LYS A 161 -19.77 -2.47 -16.88
N THR A 162 -18.61 -2.99 -16.45
CA THR A 162 -17.71 -3.80 -17.31
C THR A 162 -17.98 -5.29 -17.23
N GLY A 163 -18.67 -5.74 -16.17
CA GLY A 163 -18.96 -7.16 -15.93
C GLY A 163 -17.81 -7.94 -15.29
N ASP A 164 -16.64 -7.31 -15.04
CA ASP A 164 -15.48 -7.95 -14.44
C ASP A 164 -14.65 -6.99 -13.56
N PHE A 165 -13.59 -7.50 -12.93
CA PHE A 165 -12.68 -6.73 -12.09
C PHE A 165 -11.35 -6.38 -12.75
N THR A 166 -11.18 -6.64 -14.05
CA THR A 166 -9.91 -6.37 -14.76
C THR A 166 -9.56 -4.89 -14.76
N LEU A 167 -10.48 -4.05 -15.24
CA LEU A 167 -10.24 -2.60 -15.29
C LEU A 167 -10.05 -1.98 -13.90
N PRO A 168 -10.90 -2.24 -12.89
CA PRO A 168 -10.68 -1.75 -11.53
C PRO A 168 -9.32 -2.16 -10.94
N SER A 169 -8.89 -3.40 -11.16
CA SER A 169 -7.61 -3.89 -10.67
C SER A 169 -6.41 -3.26 -11.39
N LEU A 170 -6.51 -3.02 -12.69
CA LEU A 170 -5.44 -2.31 -13.42
C LEU A 170 -5.33 -0.85 -12.99
N VAL A 171 -6.45 -0.18 -12.67
CA VAL A 171 -6.44 1.17 -12.08
C VAL A 171 -5.83 1.13 -10.67
N ALA A 172 -6.11 0.09 -9.87
CA ALA A 172 -5.47 -0.13 -8.58
C ALA A 172 -3.96 -0.31 -8.72
N ALA A 173 -3.50 -1.12 -9.68
CA ALA A 173 -2.08 -1.29 -9.97
C ALA A 173 -1.42 0.04 -10.39
N ALA A 174 -2.07 0.83 -11.25
CA ALA A 174 -1.59 2.15 -11.65
C ALA A 174 -1.52 3.12 -10.45
N ALA A 175 -2.48 3.09 -9.54
CA ALA A 175 -2.45 3.88 -8.30
C ALA A 175 -1.28 3.48 -7.40
N LEU A 176 -0.94 2.20 -7.29
CA LEU A 176 0.22 1.72 -6.55
C LEU A 176 1.55 2.15 -7.20
N VAL A 177 1.63 2.14 -8.54
CA VAL A 177 2.79 2.72 -9.26
C VAL A 177 2.90 4.22 -8.97
N ALA A 178 1.79 4.95 -9.01
CA ALA A 178 1.78 6.38 -8.67
C ALA A 178 2.17 6.61 -7.19
N ALA A 179 1.77 5.72 -6.27
CA ALA A 179 2.20 5.75 -4.87
C ALA A 179 3.73 5.58 -4.74
N ALA A 180 4.32 4.68 -5.53
CA ALA A 180 5.78 4.50 -5.57
C ALA A 180 6.48 5.78 -6.05
N VAL A 181 6.01 6.39 -7.13
CA VAL A 181 6.56 7.65 -7.67
C VAL A 181 6.41 8.77 -6.64
N ALA A 182 5.24 8.92 -6.02
CA ALA A 182 4.97 9.93 -5.00
C ALA A 182 5.87 9.75 -3.76
N SER A 183 6.15 8.52 -3.33
CA SER A 183 7.06 8.25 -2.21
C SER A 183 8.50 8.68 -2.52
N LEU A 184 8.98 8.47 -3.76
CA LEU A 184 10.30 8.94 -4.19
C LEU A 184 10.35 10.46 -4.33
N ALA A 185 9.25 11.11 -4.74
CA ALA A 185 9.13 12.57 -4.74
C ALA A 185 9.18 13.13 -3.31
N ALA A 186 8.50 12.48 -2.35
CA ALA A 186 8.57 12.85 -0.94
C ALA A 186 10.00 12.79 -0.39
N ARG A 187 10.78 11.77 -0.78
CA ARG A 187 12.20 11.68 -0.42
C ARG A 187 12.99 12.91 -0.87
N ARG A 188 12.75 13.40 -2.10
CA ARG A 188 13.42 14.59 -2.63
C ARG A 188 13.01 15.85 -1.88
N GLN A 189 11.72 15.97 -1.51
CA GLN A 189 11.21 17.10 -0.72
C GLN A 189 11.85 17.16 0.67
N LEU A 190 12.02 16.00 1.33
CA LEU A 190 12.67 15.91 2.65
C LEU A 190 14.18 16.17 2.58
N ALA A 191 14.83 15.84 1.48
CA ALA A 191 16.27 16.11 1.31
C ALA A 191 16.57 17.59 0.98
N ALA A 192 15.57 18.36 0.54
CA ALA A 192 15.69 19.78 0.17
C ALA A 192 15.23 20.74 1.29
N ALA A 193 14.65 20.23 2.38
CA ALA A 193 14.16 20.99 3.53
C ALA A 193 15.15 21.02 4.67
#